data_563873cee94a04870dffc8049e40c361
#
_entry.id   563873cee94a04870dffc8049e40c361
#
_cell.length_a   1.000
_cell.length_b   1.000
_cell.length_c   1.000
_cell.angle_alpha   90.00
_cell.angle_beta   90.00
_cell.angle_gamma   90.00
#
_symmetry.space_group_name_H-M   'P 1'
#
loop_
_entity.id
_entity.type
_entity.pdbx_description
1 polymer ?
#
loop_
_entity_poly.entity_id
_entity_poly.type
_entity_poly.pdbx_seq_one_letter_code
_entity_poly.pdbx_strand_id
1 'polypeptide(L)'
;MNQKIYVISGLGADHTVFCKLTLPGYELVHVKWVPTVKGESLKVYAQRLLPQIKDENPIVLGLSLGGMLAVEVGQLIETKMVISLSSIVNHSELPFRFKMAGWMRLQAFLPVYYFSKGNRFTHWIFGAKKTDDREILNQVFVNLEKDFLYWALNAVLNWENNGLPENLYRIHGTKDLILPKQRKSNYNQIIEHGSHLMLLHQHAEVSKAILEGLKSVTFR
;
A
#
# COMPACT_ATOMS: atom_id res chain seq x y z
N MET A 1 -25.68 5.65 -8.81
CA MET A 1 -24.29 5.36 -9.26
C MET A 1 -23.50 4.92 -8.04
N ASN A 2 -22.62 3.91 -8.18
CA ASN A 2 -21.75 3.51 -7.09
C ASN A 2 -20.72 4.61 -6.81
N GLN A 3 -20.39 4.83 -5.54
CA GLN A 3 -19.33 5.76 -5.16
C GLN A 3 -17.96 5.12 -5.49
N LYS A 4 -17.04 5.91 -6.07
CA LYS A 4 -15.72 5.39 -6.45
C LYS A 4 -14.74 5.40 -5.29
N ILE A 5 -13.90 4.35 -5.26
CA ILE A 5 -12.71 4.28 -4.42
C ILE A 5 -11.52 4.13 -5.35
N TYR A 6 -10.64 5.13 -5.38
CA TYR A 6 -9.40 5.08 -6.13
C TYR A 6 -8.39 4.21 -5.39
N VAL A 7 -7.98 3.09 -5.99
CA VAL A 7 -7.09 2.13 -5.35
C VAL A 7 -5.68 2.23 -5.92
N ILE A 8 -4.69 2.36 -5.04
CA ILE A 8 -3.26 2.35 -5.36
C ILE A 8 -2.67 1.06 -4.81
N SER A 9 -2.17 0.20 -5.69
CA SER A 9 -1.64 -1.11 -5.34
C SER A 9 -0.28 -1.02 -4.62
N GLY A 10 0.22 -2.16 -4.13
CA GLY A 10 1.57 -2.27 -3.56
C GLY A 10 2.65 -2.32 -4.64
N LEU A 11 3.91 -2.38 -4.20
CA LEU A 11 5.10 -2.45 -5.04
C LEU A 11 4.98 -3.58 -6.09
N GLY A 12 5.03 -3.21 -7.38
CA GLY A 12 4.94 -4.15 -8.50
C GLY A 12 3.58 -4.82 -8.70
N ALA A 13 2.60 -4.52 -7.85
CA ALA A 13 1.26 -5.08 -7.95
C ALA A 13 0.36 -4.24 -8.85
N ASP A 14 -0.62 -4.89 -9.45
CA ASP A 14 -1.69 -4.28 -10.21
C ASP A 14 -3.05 -4.40 -9.47
N HIS A 15 -4.15 -4.22 -10.19
CA HIS A 15 -5.51 -4.30 -9.65
C HIS A 15 -5.89 -5.69 -9.10
N THR A 16 -5.20 -6.76 -9.52
CA THR A 16 -5.54 -8.13 -9.12
C THR A 16 -5.41 -8.38 -7.63
N VAL A 17 -4.55 -7.62 -6.93
CA VAL A 17 -4.43 -7.74 -5.46
C VAL A 17 -5.72 -7.35 -4.73
N PHE A 18 -6.62 -6.57 -5.35
CA PHE A 18 -7.89 -6.15 -4.78
C PHE A 18 -9.07 -7.03 -5.19
N CYS A 19 -8.86 -8.06 -6.03
CA CYS A 19 -9.92 -8.84 -6.68
C CYS A 19 -10.87 -9.56 -5.69
N LYS A 20 -10.42 -9.83 -4.47
CA LYS A 20 -11.20 -10.51 -3.43
C LYS A 20 -11.96 -9.55 -2.51
N LEU A 21 -11.75 -8.23 -2.62
CA LEU A 21 -12.50 -7.25 -1.82
C LEU A 21 -13.95 -7.19 -2.28
N THR A 22 -14.86 -7.18 -1.31
CA THR A 22 -16.30 -7.03 -1.54
C THR A 22 -16.79 -5.77 -0.83
N LEU A 23 -17.05 -4.72 -1.61
CA LEU A 23 -17.44 -3.40 -1.12
C LEU A 23 -18.76 -2.97 -1.79
N PRO A 24 -19.92 -3.49 -1.33
CA PRO A 24 -21.22 -3.16 -1.92
C PRO A 24 -21.47 -1.65 -1.92
N GLY A 25 -21.94 -1.11 -3.05
CA GLY A 25 -22.19 0.32 -3.23
C GLY A 25 -20.97 1.12 -3.65
N TYR A 26 -19.81 0.48 -3.80
CA TYR A 26 -18.59 1.13 -4.25
C TYR A 26 -18.02 0.47 -5.50
N GLU A 27 -17.36 1.28 -6.33
CA GLU A 27 -16.60 0.87 -7.51
C GLU A 27 -15.12 1.10 -7.25
N LEU A 28 -14.27 0.07 -7.44
CA LEU A 28 -12.82 0.22 -7.33
C LEU A 28 -12.24 0.72 -8.66
N VAL A 29 -11.64 1.91 -8.63
CA VAL A 29 -10.95 2.52 -9.78
C VAL A 29 -9.46 2.41 -9.56
N HIS A 30 -8.79 1.56 -10.32
CA HIS A 30 -7.35 1.34 -10.19
C HIS A 30 -6.55 2.52 -10.74
N VAL A 31 -5.73 3.14 -9.89
CA VAL A 31 -4.72 4.12 -10.26
C VAL A 31 -3.50 3.37 -10.77
N LYS A 32 -3.22 3.51 -12.06
CA LYS A 32 -2.12 2.80 -12.73
C LYS A 32 -0.77 3.43 -12.39
N TRP A 33 0.23 2.58 -12.24
CA TRP A 33 1.62 3.02 -12.14
C TRP A 33 2.04 3.78 -13.40
N VAL A 34 2.82 4.85 -13.21
CA VAL A 34 3.43 5.63 -14.30
C VAL A 34 4.95 5.39 -14.32
N PRO A 35 5.64 5.54 -15.45
CA PRO A 35 7.09 5.39 -15.50
C PRO A 35 7.77 6.26 -14.45
N THR A 36 8.73 5.70 -13.71
CA THR A 36 9.45 6.43 -12.66
C THR A 36 10.50 7.37 -13.23
N VAL A 37 10.79 8.46 -12.52
CA VAL A 37 11.90 9.37 -12.80
C VAL A 37 12.97 9.15 -11.72
N LYS A 38 14.22 9.04 -12.16
CA LYS A 38 15.34 8.79 -11.24
C LYS A 38 15.42 9.88 -10.17
N GLY A 39 15.38 9.47 -8.90
CA GLY A 39 15.50 10.37 -7.76
C GLY A 39 14.24 11.13 -7.37
N GLU A 40 13.10 10.91 -8.05
CA GLU A 40 11.85 11.53 -7.63
C GLU A 40 11.36 10.97 -6.27
N SER A 41 10.82 11.86 -5.44
CA SER A 41 10.25 11.50 -4.13
C SER A 41 8.86 10.88 -4.28
N LEU A 42 8.36 10.23 -3.20
CA LEU A 42 6.96 9.73 -3.17
C LEU A 42 5.96 10.87 -3.41
N LYS A 43 6.21 12.06 -2.88
CA LYS A 43 5.36 13.24 -3.09
C LYS A 43 5.27 13.64 -4.56
N VAL A 44 6.42 13.73 -5.26
CA VAL A 44 6.46 14.08 -6.69
C VAL A 44 5.77 12.99 -7.51
N TYR A 45 6.01 11.73 -7.19
CA TYR A 45 5.35 10.62 -7.86
C TYR A 45 3.82 10.65 -7.64
N ALA A 46 3.36 10.91 -6.40
CA ALA A 46 1.94 11.06 -6.10
C ALA A 46 1.28 12.19 -6.91
N GLN A 47 1.96 13.34 -7.09
CA GLN A 47 1.48 14.43 -7.96
C GLN A 47 1.22 13.96 -9.39
N ARG A 48 2.08 13.09 -9.91
CA ARG A 48 1.94 12.54 -11.27
C ARG A 48 0.83 11.51 -11.41
N LEU A 49 0.35 10.95 -10.29
CA LEU A 49 -0.81 10.06 -10.27
C LEU A 49 -2.15 10.83 -10.28
N LEU A 50 -2.18 12.09 -9.80
CA LEU A 50 -3.40 12.89 -9.66
C LEU A 50 -4.25 12.98 -10.93
N PRO A 51 -3.70 13.09 -12.17
CA PRO A 51 -4.50 13.14 -13.37
C PRO A 51 -5.43 11.92 -13.59
N GLN A 52 -5.20 10.82 -12.87
CA GLN A 52 -6.06 9.63 -12.92
C GLN A 52 -7.22 9.70 -11.90
N ILE A 53 -7.14 10.59 -10.91
CA ILE A 53 -8.17 10.78 -9.87
C ILE A 53 -9.06 11.93 -10.32
N LYS A 54 -10.28 11.60 -10.79
CA LYS A 54 -11.14 12.58 -11.48
C LYS A 54 -12.22 13.17 -10.60
N ASP A 55 -12.56 12.53 -9.50
CA ASP A 55 -13.66 12.96 -8.63
C ASP A 55 -13.17 14.07 -7.69
N GLU A 56 -14.04 15.02 -7.37
CA GLU A 56 -13.83 15.96 -6.27
C GLU A 56 -13.97 15.21 -4.94
N ASN A 57 -13.09 15.53 -3.98
CA ASN A 57 -13.08 14.87 -2.66
C ASN A 57 -13.10 13.32 -2.75
N PRO A 58 -12.13 12.68 -3.47
CA PRO A 58 -12.13 11.25 -3.70
C PRO A 58 -11.91 10.45 -2.41
N ILE A 59 -12.35 9.20 -2.41
CA ILE A 59 -11.87 8.18 -1.48
C ILE A 59 -10.65 7.52 -2.11
N VAL A 60 -9.54 7.49 -1.39
CA VAL A 60 -8.29 6.89 -1.86
C VAL A 60 -7.88 5.76 -0.92
N LEU A 61 -7.71 4.55 -1.44
CA LEU A 61 -7.25 3.39 -0.70
C LEU A 61 -5.89 2.95 -1.25
N GLY A 62 -4.90 2.85 -0.39
CA GLY A 62 -3.57 2.38 -0.76
C GLY A 62 -3.12 1.16 0.02
N LEU A 63 -2.52 0.19 -0.68
CA LEU A 63 -1.90 -1.00 -0.11
C LEU A 63 -0.38 -0.82 -0.04
N SER A 64 0.26 -1.02 1.12
CA SER A 64 1.72 -1.03 1.25
C SER A 64 2.35 0.26 0.70
N LEU A 65 3.20 0.21 -0.33
CA LEU A 65 3.72 1.39 -1.04
C LEU A 65 2.59 2.32 -1.52
N GLY A 66 1.49 1.74 -2.03
CA GLY A 66 0.31 2.50 -2.42
C GLY A 66 -0.34 3.22 -1.23
N GLY A 67 -0.22 2.69 -0.01
CA GLY A 67 -0.68 3.34 1.22
C GLY A 67 0.13 4.60 1.57
N MET A 68 1.44 4.56 1.33
CA MET A 68 2.30 5.75 1.46
C MET A 68 1.93 6.81 0.42
N LEU A 69 1.69 6.39 -0.83
CA LEU A 69 1.24 7.27 -1.91
C LEU A 69 -0.17 7.84 -1.67
N ALA A 70 -1.08 7.05 -1.09
CA ALA A 70 -2.41 7.53 -0.69
C ALA A 70 -2.32 8.64 0.38
N VAL A 71 -1.38 8.53 1.33
CA VAL A 71 -1.09 9.59 2.31
C VAL A 71 -0.59 10.85 1.59
N GLU A 72 0.33 10.73 0.64
CA GLU A 72 0.80 11.88 -0.15
C GLU A 72 -0.32 12.51 -0.98
N VAL A 73 -1.18 11.70 -1.62
CA VAL A 73 -2.35 12.21 -2.35
C VAL A 73 -3.27 13.01 -1.44
N GLY A 74 -3.58 12.50 -0.23
CA GLY A 74 -4.42 13.20 0.74
C GLY A 74 -3.81 14.48 1.34
N GLN A 75 -2.49 14.69 1.13
CA GLN A 75 -1.83 15.96 1.46
C GLN A 75 -1.80 16.94 0.28
N LEU A 76 -1.97 16.43 -0.95
CA LEU A 76 -1.92 17.23 -2.18
C LEU A 76 -3.29 17.74 -2.62
N ILE A 77 -4.34 16.97 -2.35
CA ILE A 77 -5.72 17.33 -2.69
C ILE A 77 -6.64 17.05 -1.51
N GLU A 78 -7.76 17.76 -1.47
CA GLU A 78 -8.83 17.46 -0.54
C GLU A 78 -9.44 16.09 -0.88
N THR A 79 -9.60 15.24 0.15
CA THR A 79 -10.10 13.86 0.00
C THR A 79 -11.22 13.61 0.99
N LYS A 80 -12.24 12.86 0.60
CA LYS A 80 -13.28 12.41 1.52
C LYS A 80 -12.71 11.45 2.57
N MET A 81 -11.79 10.57 2.16
CA MET A 81 -11.12 9.63 3.05
C MET A 81 -9.84 9.08 2.41
N VAL A 82 -8.80 8.93 3.21
CA VAL A 82 -7.58 8.19 2.85
C VAL A 82 -7.53 6.91 3.66
N ILE A 83 -7.53 5.75 2.99
CA ILE A 83 -7.43 4.43 3.63
C ILE A 83 -6.04 3.87 3.40
N SER A 84 -5.28 3.69 4.48
CA SER A 84 -3.94 3.10 4.46
C SER A 84 -4.01 1.65 4.96
N LEU A 85 -3.74 0.69 4.07
CA LEU A 85 -3.84 -0.75 4.31
C LEU A 85 -2.45 -1.40 4.30
N SER A 86 -2.08 -2.13 5.37
CA SER A 86 -0.76 -2.80 5.51
C SER A 86 0.41 -1.87 5.18
N SER A 87 0.37 -0.62 5.66
CA SER A 87 1.34 0.41 5.30
C SER A 87 1.78 1.23 6.50
N ILE A 88 2.83 2.02 6.30
CA ILE A 88 3.27 3.08 7.20
C ILE A 88 2.76 4.43 6.69
N VAL A 89 2.69 5.42 7.56
CA VAL A 89 2.16 6.75 7.23
C VAL A 89 3.19 7.86 7.36
N ASN A 90 4.36 7.54 7.91
CA ASN A 90 5.52 8.43 7.94
C ASN A 90 6.82 7.61 8.06
N HIS A 91 7.95 8.24 7.77
CA HIS A 91 9.27 7.60 7.81
C HIS A 91 9.65 7.09 9.21
N SER A 92 9.14 7.69 10.30
CA SER A 92 9.48 7.23 11.66
C SER A 92 9.00 5.80 11.92
N GLU A 93 7.92 5.37 11.25
CA GLU A 93 7.35 4.03 11.34
C GLU A 93 8.12 2.98 10.50
N LEU A 94 9.04 3.41 9.64
CA LEU A 94 9.84 2.47 8.84
C LEU A 94 10.69 1.59 9.77
N PRO A 95 10.61 0.25 9.64
CA PRO A 95 11.37 -0.66 10.50
C PRO A 95 12.88 -0.39 10.45
N PHE A 96 13.55 -0.46 11.59
CA PHE A 96 14.97 -0.15 11.73
C PHE A 96 15.87 -0.92 10.75
N ARG A 97 15.51 -2.18 10.44
CA ARG A 97 16.22 -3.00 9.45
C ARG A 97 16.26 -2.36 8.05
N PHE A 98 15.15 -1.69 7.64
CA PHE A 98 15.12 -0.97 6.37
C PHE A 98 15.96 0.31 6.42
N LYS A 99 15.89 1.04 7.54
CA LYS A 99 16.72 2.24 7.75
C LYS A 99 18.21 1.91 7.71
N MET A 100 18.62 0.82 8.36
CA MET A 100 20.00 0.33 8.30
C MET A 100 20.41 -0.08 6.89
N ALA A 101 19.56 -0.85 6.19
CA ALA A 101 19.83 -1.26 4.82
C ALA A 101 19.98 -0.05 3.88
N GLY A 102 19.16 0.99 4.08
CA GLY A 102 19.25 2.25 3.34
C GLY A 102 20.53 3.00 3.65
N TRP A 103 20.90 3.15 4.92
CA TRP A 103 22.13 3.80 5.34
C TRP A 103 23.38 3.10 4.75
N MET A 104 23.38 1.77 4.68
CA MET A 104 24.45 0.98 4.08
C MET A 104 24.35 0.90 2.54
N ARG A 105 23.38 1.56 1.92
CA ARG A 105 23.06 1.51 0.48
C ARG A 105 22.91 0.08 -0.07
N LEU A 106 22.49 -0.86 0.77
CA LEU A 106 22.33 -2.27 0.41
C LEU A 106 21.28 -2.49 -0.70
N GLN A 107 20.34 -1.55 -0.88
CA GLN A 107 19.37 -1.60 -1.98
C GLN A 107 20.06 -1.64 -3.35
N ALA A 108 21.27 -1.07 -3.49
CA ALA A 108 22.04 -1.13 -4.73
C ALA A 108 22.61 -2.55 -5.03
N PHE A 109 22.73 -3.36 -3.98
CA PHE A 109 23.29 -4.71 -4.05
C PHE A 109 22.21 -5.80 -3.87
N LEU A 110 20.93 -5.42 -3.71
CA LEU A 110 19.86 -6.40 -3.64
C LEU A 110 19.84 -7.20 -4.94
N PRO A 111 20.08 -8.52 -4.88
CA PRO A 111 19.96 -9.34 -6.07
C PRO A 111 18.46 -9.44 -6.40
N VAL A 112 18.01 -8.58 -7.31
CA VAL A 112 16.64 -8.56 -7.87
C VAL A 112 16.19 -9.95 -8.30
N TYR A 113 17.14 -10.78 -8.69
CA TYR A 113 16.92 -12.18 -9.06
C TYR A 113 16.20 -13.00 -7.95
N TYR A 114 16.45 -12.75 -6.66
CA TYR A 114 15.76 -13.45 -5.58
C TYR A 114 14.29 -13.01 -5.42
N PHE A 115 13.95 -11.84 -5.95
CA PHE A 115 12.57 -11.32 -5.96
C PHE A 115 11.90 -11.53 -7.33
N SER A 116 12.61 -11.95 -8.37
CA SER A 116 12.05 -12.15 -9.71
C SER A 116 11.19 -13.40 -9.86
N LYS A 117 11.21 -14.28 -8.86
CA LYS A 117 10.34 -15.47 -8.79
C LYS A 117 9.90 -15.66 -7.35
N GLY A 118 8.59 -15.80 -7.13
CA GLY A 118 8.09 -16.15 -5.80
C GLY A 118 8.71 -17.47 -5.32
N ASN A 119 9.14 -17.51 -4.09
CA ASN A 119 9.70 -18.68 -3.44
C ASN A 119 9.08 -18.89 -2.04
N ARG A 120 9.40 -20.00 -1.38
CA ARG A 120 8.83 -20.34 -0.06
C ARG A 120 9.07 -19.25 0.99
N PHE A 121 10.20 -18.56 0.93
CA PHE A 121 10.54 -17.48 1.86
C PHE A 121 9.68 -16.22 1.59
N THR A 122 9.57 -15.80 0.31
CA THR A 122 8.73 -14.66 -0.06
C THR A 122 7.25 -14.94 0.24
N HIS A 123 6.75 -16.16 -0.05
CA HIS A 123 5.38 -16.56 0.32
C HIS A 123 5.14 -16.45 1.83
N TRP A 124 6.10 -16.88 2.64
CA TRP A 124 6.00 -16.83 4.10
C TRP A 124 6.01 -15.39 4.61
N ILE A 125 6.97 -14.55 4.15
CA ILE A 125 7.13 -13.19 4.68
C ILE A 125 5.95 -12.27 4.28
N PHE A 126 5.38 -12.47 3.09
CA PHE A 126 4.19 -11.76 2.62
C PHE A 126 2.88 -12.38 3.15
N GLY A 127 2.95 -13.61 3.68
CA GLY A 127 1.79 -14.32 4.22
C GLY A 127 0.88 -14.94 3.16
N ALA A 128 1.41 -15.26 1.98
CA ALA A 128 0.68 -15.97 0.92
C ALA A 128 0.55 -17.47 1.28
N LYS A 129 -0.57 -17.83 1.92
CA LYS A 129 -0.79 -19.20 2.44
C LYS A 129 -1.41 -20.12 1.41
N LYS A 130 -2.44 -19.65 0.68
CA LYS A 130 -3.18 -20.42 -0.33
C LYS A 130 -2.45 -20.40 -1.68
N THR A 131 -2.72 -21.36 -2.53
CA THR A 131 -2.14 -21.46 -3.88
C THR A 131 -2.45 -20.20 -4.69
N ASP A 132 -3.72 -19.77 -4.72
CA ASP A 132 -4.16 -18.57 -5.45
C ASP A 132 -3.44 -17.30 -4.96
N ASP A 133 -3.23 -17.14 -3.64
CA ASP A 133 -2.52 -15.99 -3.08
C ASP A 133 -1.04 -16.00 -3.52
N ARG A 134 -0.43 -17.22 -3.63
CA ARG A 134 0.95 -17.38 -4.11
C ARG A 134 1.06 -17.08 -5.60
N GLU A 135 0.07 -17.47 -6.39
CA GLU A 135 0.03 -17.15 -7.83
C GLU A 135 -0.04 -15.65 -8.06
N ILE A 136 -0.94 -14.94 -7.36
CA ILE A 136 -1.02 -13.47 -7.43
C ILE A 136 0.33 -12.84 -7.01
N LEU A 137 0.91 -13.27 -5.90
CA LEU A 137 2.21 -12.74 -5.44
C LEU A 137 3.34 -13.04 -6.43
N ASN A 138 3.34 -14.22 -7.05
CA ASN A 138 4.33 -14.59 -8.06
C ASN A 138 4.22 -13.69 -9.30
N GLN A 139 3.00 -13.36 -9.75
CA GLN A 139 2.76 -12.43 -10.84
C GLN A 139 3.29 -11.03 -10.52
N VAL A 140 3.07 -10.56 -9.28
CA VAL A 140 3.64 -9.29 -8.80
C VAL A 140 5.16 -9.26 -8.98
N PHE A 141 5.85 -10.33 -8.58
CA PHE A 141 7.31 -10.40 -8.71
C PHE A 141 7.79 -10.52 -10.16
N VAL A 142 7.07 -11.28 -10.99
CA VAL A 142 7.41 -11.43 -12.42
C VAL A 142 7.29 -10.09 -13.16
N ASN A 143 6.26 -9.29 -12.81
CA ASN A 143 5.99 -8.01 -13.45
C ASN A 143 6.78 -6.84 -12.85
N LEU A 144 7.51 -7.07 -11.75
CA LEU A 144 8.25 -6.03 -11.06
C LEU A 144 9.51 -5.62 -11.83
N GLU A 145 9.44 -4.46 -12.46
CA GLU A 145 10.58 -3.88 -13.17
C GLU A 145 11.70 -3.45 -12.20
N LYS A 146 12.93 -3.71 -12.58
CA LYS A 146 14.13 -3.43 -11.78
C LYS A 146 14.22 -1.94 -11.41
N ASP A 147 14.03 -1.06 -12.39
CA ASP A 147 14.15 0.38 -12.18
C ASP A 147 13.06 0.91 -11.26
N PHE A 148 11.83 0.37 -11.39
CA PHE A 148 10.73 0.67 -10.47
C PHE A 148 11.04 0.22 -9.04
N LEU A 149 11.59 -0.98 -8.84
CA LEU A 149 11.98 -1.47 -7.53
C LEU A 149 13.05 -0.58 -6.88
N TYR A 150 14.11 -0.23 -7.63
CA TYR A 150 15.17 0.65 -7.11
C TYR A 150 14.65 2.04 -6.77
N TRP A 151 13.83 2.61 -7.64
CA TRP A 151 13.18 3.88 -7.34
C TRP A 151 12.35 3.79 -6.06
N ALA A 152 11.47 2.81 -5.94
CA ALA A 152 10.57 2.66 -4.80
C ALA A 152 11.32 2.50 -3.48
N LEU A 153 12.37 1.65 -3.45
CA LEU A 153 13.20 1.49 -2.28
C LEU A 153 13.88 2.81 -1.87
N ASN A 154 14.47 3.54 -2.83
CA ASN A 154 15.08 4.83 -2.55
C ASN A 154 14.04 5.86 -2.08
N ALA A 155 12.88 5.93 -2.73
CA ALA A 155 11.82 6.87 -2.38
C ALA A 155 11.26 6.62 -0.97
N VAL A 156 11.08 5.34 -0.57
CA VAL A 156 10.61 4.96 0.77
C VAL A 156 11.67 5.25 1.83
N LEU A 157 12.96 4.94 1.55
CA LEU A 157 14.05 5.18 2.50
C LEU A 157 14.31 6.66 2.76
N ASN A 158 14.02 7.52 1.79
CA ASN A 158 14.17 8.97 1.91
C ASN A 158 12.80 9.69 2.01
N TRP A 159 11.77 8.96 2.41
CA TRP A 159 10.43 9.54 2.50
C TRP A 159 10.34 10.55 3.63
N GLU A 160 10.05 11.78 3.28
CA GLU A 160 9.76 12.87 4.20
C GLU A 160 8.35 13.38 3.92
N ASN A 161 7.47 13.29 4.92
CA ASN A 161 6.14 13.86 4.86
C ASN A 161 5.91 14.82 6.02
N ASN A 162 5.26 15.94 5.73
CA ASN A 162 5.09 17.06 6.66
C ASN A 162 3.80 17.00 7.48
N GLY A 163 3.11 15.87 7.47
CA GLY A 163 1.86 15.69 8.19
C GLY A 163 1.07 14.48 7.73
N LEU A 164 -0.15 14.36 8.20
CA LEU A 164 -1.08 13.30 7.84
C LEU A 164 -2.40 13.92 7.37
N PRO A 165 -3.10 13.31 6.40
CA PRO A 165 -4.47 13.71 6.08
C PRO A 165 -5.37 13.63 7.33
N GLU A 166 -6.24 14.62 7.54
CA GLU A 166 -7.14 14.66 8.70
C GLU A 166 -8.14 13.48 8.72
N ASN A 167 -8.48 12.99 7.53
CA ASN A 167 -9.43 11.91 7.29
C ASN A 167 -8.75 10.56 7.03
N LEU A 168 -7.54 10.37 7.57
CA LEU A 168 -6.77 9.14 7.45
C LEU A 168 -7.39 8.01 8.25
N TYR A 169 -7.64 6.87 7.58
CA TYR A 169 -8.13 5.63 8.17
C TYR A 169 -7.12 4.50 7.96
N ARG A 170 -6.64 3.90 9.04
CA ARG A 170 -5.54 2.93 9.01
C ARG A 170 -6.03 1.54 9.37
N ILE A 171 -5.77 0.57 8.50
CA ILE A 171 -6.07 -0.86 8.69
C ILE A 171 -4.76 -1.63 8.64
N HIS A 172 -4.45 -2.41 9.69
CA HIS A 172 -3.18 -3.13 9.77
C HIS A 172 -3.34 -4.52 10.36
N GLY A 173 -2.47 -5.44 9.94
CA GLY A 173 -2.44 -6.82 10.42
C GLY A 173 -1.44 -7.05 11.55
N THR A 174 -1.79 -7.89 12.55
CA THR A 174 -0.90 -8.17 13.68
C THR A 174 0.29 -9.07 13.31
N LYS A 175 0.27 -9.73 12.16
CA LYS A 175 1.31 -10.65 11.65
C LYS A 175 1.99 -10.14 10.36
N ASP A 176 1.92 -8.84 10.11
CA ASP A 176 2.69 -8.24 9.01
C ASP A 176 4.18 -8.29 9.32
N LEU A 177 4.93 -9.09 8.53
CA LEU A 177 6.38 -9.25 8.69
C LEU A 177 7.18 -8.28 7.80
N ILE A 178 6.54 -7.65 6.82
CA ILE A 178 7.18 -6.64 5.95
C ILE A 178 7.23 -5.30 6.68
N LEU A 179 6.07 -4.78 7.04
CA LEU A 179 5.88 -3.52 7.77
C LEU A 179 5.18 -3.81 9.10
N PRO A 180 5.89 -4.31 10.13
CA PRO A 180 5.26 -4.69 11.39
C PRO A 180 4.51 -3.54 12.05
N LYS A 181 3.32 -3.86 12.60
CA LYS A 181 2.51 -2.92 13.36
C LYS A 181 3.34 -2.24 14.46
N GLN A 182 3.38 -0.92 14.44
CA GLN A 182 4.11 -0.13 15.43
C GLN A 182 3.28 0.02 16.70
N ARG A 183 3.90 -0.15 17.87
CA ARG A 183 3.21 -0.08 19.18
C ARG A 183 2.69 1.32 19.51
N LYS A 184 3.40 2.36 19.04
CA LYS A 184 3.09 3.77 19.33
C LYS A 184 2.20 4.43 18.28
N SER A 185 1.85 3.71 17.22
CA SER A 185 1.02 4.24 16.13
C SER A 185 -0.45 3.93 16.34
N ASN A 186 -1.29 4.89 16.00
CA ASN A 186 -2.75 4.72 16.05
C ASN A 186 -3.23 4.02 14.78
N TYR A 187 -4.10 3.03 14.97
CA TYR A 187 -4.79 2.31 13.90
C TYR A 187 -6.29 2.34 14.18
N ASN A 188 -7.08 2.54 13.13
CA ASN A 188 -8.54 2.52 13.24
C ASN A 188 -9.06 1.09 13.34
N GLN A 189 -8.43 0.18 12.58
CA GLN A 189 -8.77 -1.24 12.60
C GLN A 189 -7.51 -2.10 12.65
N ILE A 190 -7.56 -3.14 13.46
CA ILE A 190 -6.53 -4.17 13.56
C ILE A 190 -7.13 -5.50 13.14
N ILE A 191 -6.51 -6.14 12.15
CA ILE A 191 -6.90 -7.49 11.71
C ILE A 191 -6.00 -8.50 12.42
N GLU A 192 -6.61 -9.28 13.30
CA GLU A 192 -5.88 -10.31 14.04
C GLU A 192 -5.34 -11.39 13.09
N HIS A 193 -4.09 -11.77 13.32
CA HIS A 193 -3.33 -12.67 12.46
C HIS A 193 -3.18 -12.20 10.99
N GLY A 194 -3.54 -10.95 10.69
CA GLY A 194 -3.38 -10.34 9.37
C GLY A 194 -1.91 -10.23 8.98
N SER A 195 -1.54 -10.79 7.82
CA SER A 195 -0.22 -10.64 7.22
C SER A 195 -0.15 -9.42 6.32
N HIS A 196 0.98 -9.19 5.64
CA HIS A 196 1.13 -8.08 4.70
C HIS A 196 0.09 -8.12 3.56
N LEU A 197 -0.21 -9.32 3.04
CA LEU A 197 -1.23 -9.53 2.00
C LEU A 197 -2.56 -10.03 2.58
N MET A 198 -2.96 -9.57 3.79
CA MET A 198 -4.20 -10.00 4.42
C MET A 198 -5.44 -9.76 3.56
N LEU A 199 -5.41 -8.79 2.64
CA LEU A 199 -6.52 -8.54 1.72
C LEU A 199 -6.80 -9.71 0.76
N LEU A 200 -5.88 -10.67 0.59
CA LEU A 200 -6.11 -11.88 -0.21
C LEU A 200 -6.73 -13.01 0.61
N HIS A 201 -6.22 -13.28 1.81
CA HIS A 201 -6.64 -14.43 2.60
C HIS A 201 -7.60 -14.10 3.74
N GLN A 202 -7.69 -12.85 4.16
CA GLN A 202 -8.67 -12.31 5.13
C GLN A 202 -9.50 -11.19 4.50
N HIS A 203 -9.83 -11.34 3.21
CA HIS A 203 -10.53 -10.34 2.43
C HIS A 203 -11.90 -9.94 3.03
N ALA A 204 -12.59 -10.86 3.70
CA ALA A 204 -13.88 -10.59 4.32
C ALA A 204 -13.75 -9.61 5.50
N GLU A 205 -12.77 -9.85 6.40
CA GLU A 205 -12.47 -8.98 7.54
C GLU A 205 -11.94 -7.62 7.07
N VAL A 206 -11.08 -7.60 6.05
CA VAL A 206 -10.57 -6.36 5.45
C VAL A 206 -11.70 -5.57 4.79
N SER A 207 -12.57 -6.22 4.02
CA SER A 207 -13.74 -5.57 3.41
C SER A 207 -14.66 -4.96 4.47
N LYS A 208 -14.93 -5.70 5.55
CA LYS A 208 -15.71 -5.20 6.68
C LYS A 208 -15.06 -3.97 7.33
N ALA A 209 -13.76 -4.02 7.59
CA ALA A 209 -13.01 -2.91 8.18
C ALA A 209 -13.04 -1.65 7.30
N ILE A 210 -12.91 -1.81 5.97
CA ILE A 210 -13.05 -0.72 5.00
C ILE A 210 -14.47 -0.13 5.07
N LEU A 211 -15.51 -0.96 5.02
CA LEU A 211 -16.91 -0.52 5.06
C LEU A 211 -17.26 0.20 6.36
N GLU A 212 -16.70 -0.22 7.50
CA GLU A 212 -16.86 0.47 8.78
C GLU A 212 -16.26 1.88 8.74
N GLY A 213 -15.06 2.03 8.15
CA GLY A 213 -14.46 3.33 7.92
C GLY A 213 -15.31 4.23 7.03
N LEU A 214 -15.78 3.70 5.90
CA LEU A 214 -16.60 4.46 4.96
C LEU A 214 -17.91 4.96 5.56
N LYS A 215 -18.56 4.19 6.46
CA LYS A 215 -19.74 4.62 7.19
C LYS A 215 -19.46 5.84 8.09
N SER A 216 -18.29 5.91 8.71
CA SER A 216 -17.94 7.02 9.62
C SER A 216 -17.86 8.38 8.91
N VAL A 217 -17.68 8.40 7.58
CA VAL A 217 -17.57 9.61 6.75
C VAL A 217 -18.90 10.00 6.11
N THR A 218 -19.84 9.05 5.99
CA THR A 218 -21.17 9.31 5.39
C THR A 218 -22.10 10.09 6.34
N PHE A 219 -21.79 10.11 7.64
CA PHE A 219 -22.57 10.78 8.68
C PHE A 219 -21.97 12.12 9.14
N ARG A 220 -20.93 12.63 8.48
CA ARG A 220 -20.42 13.99 8.65
C ARG A 220 -20.78 14.85 7.45
#